data_74a151dcdec7ca9f499a6efe835a70ba
#
_entry.id   74a151dcdec7ca9f499a6efe835a70ba
#
_cell.length_a   1.000
_cell.length_b   1.000
_cell.length_c   1.000
_cell.angle_alpha   90.00
_cell.angle_beta   90.00
_cell.angle_gamma   90.00
#
_symmetry.space_group_name_H-M   'P 1'
#
loop_
_entity.id
_entity.type
_entity.pdbx_description
1 polymer ?
#
loop_
_entity_poly.entity_id
_entity_poly.type
_entity_poly.pdbx_seq_one_letter_code
_entity_poly.pdbx_strand_id
1 'polypeptide(L)'
;MKKVLFAAILSLLSLNVSAQVALKTEGQDSAYVQTIKSRAQKIVDGLGLTDAQKAENVRNIIANRYFLLNDIHSKYDKNQQDARDAELYKHHFELASALALYLAEEQIDAVKDGMTFGRLKRDYKAQLEMIPSLTDEEKAQVLIWLREAREYAMDAADSKSKHFWFDKYRGRTNNWLSARGYDLKKERENWMKRIEDAKKK
;
A
#
# COMPACT_ATOMS: atom_id res chain seq x y z
N MET A 1 69.25 -9.62 13.34
CA MET A 1 68.04 -10.42 13.40
C MET A 1 66.85 -9.49 13.17
N LYS A 2 66.31 -9.47 11.92
CA LYS A 2 65.17 -8.60 11.55
C LYS A 2 63.88 -9.37 11.77
N LYS A 3 63.02 -8.92 12.71
CA LYS A 3 61.68 -9.47 12.93
C LYS A 3 60.74 -8.87 11.88
N VAL A 4 60.30 -9.71 10.97
CA VAL A 4 59.25 -9.35 9.99
C VAL A 4 57.91 -9.57 10.68
N LEU A 5 57.18 -8.47 10.90
CA LEU A 5 55.83 -8.48 11.44
C LEU A 5 54.87 -8.69 10.28
N PHE A 6 54.28 -9.89 10.15
CA PHE A 6 53.21 -10.16 9.20
C PHE A 6 51.90 -9.62 9.79
N ALA A 7 51.45 -8.47 9.31
CA ALA A 7 50.09 -7.97 9.60
C ALA A 7 49.10 -8.64 8.65
N ALA A 8 48.38 -9.64 9.12
CA ALA A 8 47.25 -10.22 8.41
C ALA A 8 46.06 -9.24 8.48
N ILE A 9 45.81 -8.53 7.40
CA ILE A 9 44.58 -7.73 7.21
C ILE A 9 43.46 -8.74 6.93
N LEU A 10 42.70 -9.05 7.98
CA LEU A 10 41.44 -9.79 7.86
C LEU A 10 40.40 -8.82 7.26
N SER A 11 40.25 -8.77 5.94
CA SER A 11 39.17 -8.09 5.29
C SER A 11 37.88 -8.86 5.60
N LEU A 12 37.14 -8.40 6.61
CA LEU A 12 35.76 -8.80 6.86
C LEU A 12 34.90 -8.32 5.68
N LEU A 13 34.82 -9.13 4.63
CA LEU A 13 33.75 -9.08 3.66
C LEU A 13 32.47 -9.40 4.43
N SER A 14 31.78 -8.37 4.89
CA SER A 14 30.39 -8.50 5.35
C SER A 14 29.54 -8.95 4.15
N LEU A 15 29.46 -10.26 3.95
CA LEU A 15 28.46 -10.85 3.08
C LEU A 15 27.11 -10.54 3.73
N ASN A 16 26.46 -9.47 3.26
CA ASN A 16 25.04 -9.26 3.50
C ASN A 16 24.27 -10.36 2.76
N VAL A 17 24.32 -11.58 3.29
CA VAL A 17 23.44 -12.66 2.87
C VAL A 17 22.08 -12.33 3.43
N SER A 18 21.35 -11.49 2.72
CA SER A 18 19.91 -11.32 2.97
C SER A 18 19.27 -12.67 2.70
N ALA A 19 18.74 -13.30 3.74
CA ALA A 19 18.06 -14.59 3.58
C ALA A 19 16.96 -14.49 2.52
N GLN A 20 16.93 -15.45 1.60
CA GLN A 20 15.93 -15.48 0.55
C GLN A 20 14.53 -15.70 1.16
N VAL A 21 13.60 -14.82 0.86
CA VAL A 21 12.20 -14.98 1.26
C VAL A 21 11.53 -16.01 0.35
N ALA A 22 11.15 -17.15 0.91
CA ALA A 22 10.46 -18.18 0.16
C ALA A 22 9.05 -17.75 -0.25
N LEU A 23 8.64 -18.09 -1.47
CA LEU A 23 7.28 -17.92 -1.93
C LEU A 23 6.40 -19.05 -1.40
N LYS A 24 5.36 -18.72 -0.62
CA LYS A 24 4.46 -19.68 0.03
C LYS A 24 3.33 -20.11 -0.92
N THR A 25 3.59 -21.08 -1.79
CA THR A 25 2.61 -21.54 -2.80
C THR A 25 1.87 -22.81 -2.42
N GLU A 26 2.16 -23.39 -1.27
CA GLU A 26 1.51 -24.62 -0.82
C GLU A 26 -0.02 -24.41 -0.69
N GLY A 27 -0.79 -25.33 -1.28
CA GLY A 27 -2.26 -25.25 -1.29
C GLY A 27 -2.86 -24.18 -2.24
N GLN A 28 -2.04 -23.40 -2.96
CA GLN A 28 -2.52 -22.37 -3.89
C GLN A 28 -2.67 -22.92 -5.31
N ASP A 29 -3.73 -22.48 -6.01
CA ASP A 29 -3.89 -22.77 -7.44
C ASP A 29 -2.76 -22.17 -8.28
N SER A 30 -2.23 -22.91 -9.26
CA SER A 30 -1.07 -22.50 -10.04
C SER A 30 -1.32 -21.25 -10.90
N ALA A 31 -2.52 -21.08 -11.46
CA ALA A 31 -2.87 -19.89 -12.26
C ALA A 31 -3.02 -18.67 -11.35
N TYR A 32 -3.58 -18.87 -10.16
CA TYR A 32 -3.64 -17.85 -9.12
C TYR A 32 -2.25 -17.40 -8.68
N VAL A 33 -1.33 -18.36 -8.43
CA VAL A 33 0.07 -18.05 -8.09
C VAL A 33 0.72 -17.17 -9.15
N GLN A 34 0.59 -17.49 -10.44
CA GLN A 34 1.15 -16.67 -11.52
C GLN A 34 0.54 -15.26 -11.57
N THR A 35 -0.77 -15.16 -11.37
CA THR A 35 -1.49 -13.88 -11.32
C THR A 35 -0.95 -13.00 -10.18
N ILE A 36 -0.78 -13.57 -8.98
CA ILE A 36 -0.31 -12.85 -7.81
C ILE A 36 1.17 -12.46 -7.96
N LYS A 37 2.02 -13.35 -8.49
CA LYS A 37 3.43 -13.01 -8.81
C LYS A 37 3.51 -11.83 -9.76
N SER A 38 2.72 -11.83 -10.84
CA SER A 38 2.68 -10.74 -11.81
C SER A 38 2.21 -9.42 -11.17
N ARG A 39 1.20 -9.49 -10.30
CA ARG A 39 0.68 -8.32 -9.58
C ARG A 39 1.72 -7.75 -8.62
N ALA A 40 2.38 -8.61 -7.84
CA ALA A 40 3.45 -8.21 -6.93
C ALA A 40 4.65 -7.62 -7.70
N GLN A 41 5.02 -8.21 -8.84
CA GLN A 41 6.10 -7.72 -9.69
C GLN A 41 5.83 -6.30 -10.19
N LYS A 42 4.61 -6.01 -10.67
CA LYS A 42 4.24 -4.64 -11.10
C LYS A 42 4.39 -3.59 -9.99
N ILE A 43 4.16 -3.98 -8.74
CA ILE A 43 4.39 -3.08 -7.60
C ILE A 43 5.88 -2.85 -7.40
N VAL A 44 6.69 -3.93 -7.44
CA VAL A 44 8.15 -3.87 -7.27
C VAL A 44 8.82 -3.06 -8.38
N ASP A 45 8.37 -3.20 -9.63
CA ASP A 45 8.90 -2.44 -10.78
C ASP A 45 8.79 -0.92 -10.56
N GLY A 46 7.75 -0.48 -9.82
CA GLY A 46 7.55 0.92 -9.46
C GLY A 46 8.43 1.45 -8.31
N LEU A 47 9.21 0.58 -7.63
CA LEU A 47 10.03 0.97 -6.46
C LEU A 47 11.46 1.39 -6.80
N GLY A 48 11.90 1.20 -8.05
CA GLY A 48 13.26 1.55 -8.49
C GLY A 48 14.38 0.73 -7.83
N LEU A 49 14.10 -0.52 -7.44
CA LEU A 49 15.09 -1.40 -6.81
C LEU A 49 16.09 -1.91 -7.86
N THR A 50 17.38 -1.70 -7.62
CA THR A 50 18.48 -2.14 -8.50
C THR A 50 19.05 -3.50 -8.10
N ASP A 51 18.90 -3.89 -6.83
CA ASP A 51 19.33 -5.19 -6.32
C ASP A 51 18.26 -6.24 -6.62
N ALA A 52 18.60 -7.22 -7.47
CA ALA A 52 17.69 -8.27 -7.93
C ALA A 52 17.21 -9.18 -6.78
N GLN A 53 18.08 -9.53 -5.82
CA GLN A 53 17.72 -10.36 -4.68
C GLN A 53 16.75 -9.62 -3.74
N LYS A 54 17.00 -8.35 -3.48
CA LYS A 54 16.13 -7.47 -2.72
C LYS A 54 14.76 -7.33 -3.41
N ALA A 55 14.74 -7.10 -4.72
CA ALA A 55 13.51 -7.00 -5.50
C ALA A 55 12.69 -8.32 -5.45
N GLU A 56 13.36 -9.47 -5.54
CA GLU A 56 12.73 -10.77 -5.40
C GLU A 56 12.14 -10.99 -4.01
N ASN A 57 12.88 -10.67 -2.94
CA ASN A 57 12.41 -10.78 -1.57
C ASN A 57 11.17 -9.90 -1.34
N VAL A 58 11.19 -8.65 -1.79
CA VAL A 58 10.04 -7.73 -1.68
C VAL A 58 8.84 -8.26 -2.47
N ARG A 59 9.04 -8.76 -3.69
CA ARG A 59 7.98 -9.40 -4.48
C ARG A 59 7.35 -10.58 -3.74
N ASN A 60 8.18 -11.44 -3.16
CA ASN A 60 7.72 -12.64 -2.46
C ASN A 60 6.96 -12.28 -1.16
N ILE A 61 7.39 -11.24 -0.43
CA ILE A 61 6.66 -10.70 0.73
C ILE A 61 5.25 -10.23 0.31
N ILE A 62 5.17 -9.43 -0.76
CA ILE A 62 3.88 -8.92 -1.27
C ILE A 62 2.99 -10.07 -1.75
N ALA A 63 3.53 -11.03 -2.49
CA ALA A 63 2.78 -12.19 -2.97
C ALA A 63 2.27 -13.05 -1.81
N ASN A 64 3.10 -13.33 -0.81
CA ASN A 64 2.73 -14.08 0.38
C ASN A 64 1.61 -13.38 1.17
N ARG A 65 1.60 -12.04 1.20
CA ARG A 65 0.48 -11.29 1.79
C ARG A 65 -0.83 -11.53 1.05
N TYR A 66 -0.82 -11.54 -0.29
CA TYR A 66 -2.02 -11.84 -1.08
C TYR A 66 -2.53 -13.27 -0.83
N PHE A 67 -1.63 -14.27 -0.72
CA PHE A 67 -2.01 -15.64 -0.40
C PHE A 67 -2.65 -15.71 0.99
N LEU A 68 -2.04 -15.14 2.00
CA LEU A 68 -2.58 -15.09 3.36
C LEU A 68 -3.97 -14.45 3.41
N LEU A 69 -4.18 -13.33 2.72
CA LEU A 69 -5.49 -12.67 2.66
C LEU A 69 -6.53 -13.58 1.99
N ASN A 70 -6.17 -14.23 0.88
CA ASN A 70 -7.04 -15.17 0.20
C ASN A 70 -7.46 -16.32 1.13
N ASP A 71 -6.51 -16.90 1.86
CA ASP A 71 -6.75 -18.00 2.80
C ASP A 71 -7.68 -17.58 3.94
N ILE A 72 -7.42 -16.40 4.56
CA ILE A 72 -8.28 -15.87 5.62
C ILE A 72 -9.70 -15.62 5.09
N HIS A 73 -9.85 -14.93 3.95
CA HIS A 73 -11.17 -14.63 3.39
C HIS A 73 -11.93 -15.88 2.94
N SER A 74 -11.23 -16.94 2.54
CA SER A 74 -11.84 -18.22 2.14
C SER A 74 -12.22 -19.10 3.31
N LYS A 75 -11.56 -18.93 4.46
CA LYS A 75 -11.77 -19.73 5.68
C LYS A 75 -13.10 -19.40 6.38
N TYR A 76 -13.56 -18.16 6.30
CA TYR A 76 -14.71 -17.68 7.05
C TYR A 76 -15.91 -17.43 6.14
N ASP A 77 -17.08 -17.88 6.54
CA ASP A 77 -18.34 -17.55 5.89
C ASP A 77 -18.89 -16.16 6.30
N LYS A 78 -20.04 -15.79 5.73
CA LYS A 78 -20.67 -14.48 5.98
C LYS A 78 -21.11 -14.26 7.42
N ASN A 79 -21.33 -15.31 8.20
CA ASN A 79 -21.80 -15.26 9.59
C ASN A 79 -20.62 -15.18 10.57
N GLN A 80 -19.40 -15.37 10.11
CA GLN A 80 -18.16 -15.40 10.89
C GLN A 80 -17.32 -14.12 10.69
N GLN A 81 -17.97 -13.02 10.39
CA GLN A 81 -17.31 -11.77 10.04
C GLN A 81 -16.37 -11.27 11.15
N ASP A 82 -16.80 -11.31 12.41
CA ASP A 82 -15.98 -10.84 13.52
C ASP A 82 -14.73 -11.69 13.72
N ALA A 83 -14.83 -13.02 13.56
CA ALA A 83 -13.70 -13.93 13.66
C ALA A 83 -12.70 -13.70 12.50
N ARG A 84 -13.20 -13.47 11.28
CA ARG A 84 -12.38 -13.11 10.12
C ARG A 84 -11.65 -11.79 10.36
N ASP A 85 -12.36 -10.77 10.81
CA ASP A 85 -11.80 -9.44 11.01
C ASP A 85 -10.76 -9.44 12.14
N ALA A 86 -10.96 -10.25 13.19
CA ALA A 86 -9.97 -10.48 14.24
C ALA A 86 -8.70 -11.16 13.70
N GLU A 87 -8.83 -12.16 12.81
CA GLU A 87 -7.67 -12.82 12.18
C GLU A 87 -6.95 -11.87 11.22
N LEU A 88 -7.66 -11.09 10.42
CA LEU A 88 -7.06 -10.05 9.57
C LEU A 88 -6.27 -9.04 10.39
N TYR A 89 -6.83 -8.55 11.50
CA TYR A 89 -6.16 -7.60 12.38
C TYR A 89 -4.89 -8.18 13.02
N LYS A 90 -4.91 -9.44 13.42
CA LYS A 90 -3.73 -10.15 13.96
C LYS A 90 -2.54 -10.09 13.00
N HIS A 91 -2.79 -10.17 11.70
CA HIS A 91 -1.77 -10.18 10.66
C HIS A 91 -1.54 -8.82 9.99
N HIS A 92 -2.31 -7.79 10.36
CA HIS A 92 -2.32 -6.50 9.66
C HIS A 92 -0.92 -5.86 9.53
N PHE A 93 -0.14 -5.87 10.60
CA PHE A 93 1.16 -5.19 10.65
C PHE A 93 2.33 -6.00 10.08
N GLU A 94 2.14 -7.29 9.80
CA GLU A 94 3.22 -8.17 9.35
C GLU A 94 3.81 -7.74 8.01
N LEU A 95 2.98 -7.24 7.08
CA LEU A 95 3.47 -6.78 5.79
C LEU A 95 4.48 -5.64 5.94
N ALA A 96 4.11 -4.58 6.68
CA ALA A 96 4.98 -3.42 6.86
C ALA A 96 6.26 -3.81 7.59
N SER A 97 6.17 -4.65 8.63
CA SER A 97 7.31 -5.14 9.39
C SER A 97 8.28 -5.96 8.54
N ALA A 98 7.77 -6.85 7.68
CA ALA A 98 8.60 -7.64 6.78
C ALA A 98 9.26 -6.79 5.69
N LEU A 99 8.54 -5.80 5.14
CA LEU A 99 9.07 -4.89 4.13
C LEU A 99 10.14 -3.95 4.72
N ALA A 100 10.05 -3.56 5.99
CA ALA A 100 11.01 -2.67 6.65
C ALA A 100 12.43 -3.27 6.74
N LEU A 101 12.58 -4.59 6.56
CA LEU A 101 13.90 -5.23 6.43
C LEU A 101 14.60 -4.89 5.11
N TYR A 102 13.86 -4.42 4.12
CA TYR A 102 14.33 -4.20 2.74
C TYR A 102 14.10 -2.78 2.21
N LEU A 103 13.08 -2.07 2.70
CA LEU A 103 12.57 -0.84 2.12
C LEU A 103 12.57 0.32 3.13
N ALA A 104 12.78 1.53 2.63
CA ALA A 104 12.50 2.76 3.39
C ALA A 104 10.98 2.98 3.52
N GLU A 105 10.58 3.84 4.44
CA GLU A 105 9.15 4.11 4.75
C GLU A 105 8.36 4.56 3.51
N GLU A 106 8.94 5.44 2.68
CA GLU A 106 8.31 5.93 1.46
C GLU A 106 8.08 4.81 0.42
N GLN A 107 8.99 3.82 0.37
CA GLN A 107 8.83 2.65 -0.50
C GLN A 107 7.78 1.68 0.05
N ILE A 108 7.68 1.52 1.38
CA ILE A 108 6.60 0.74 2.01
C ILE A 108 5.24 1.39 1.72
N ASP A 109 5.14 2.71 1.83
CA ASP A 109 3.95 3.47 1.45
C ASP A 109 3.60 3.29 -0.04
N ALA A 110 4.60 3.25 -0.93
CA ALA A 110 4.39 2.97 -2.35
C ALA A 110 3.87 1.54 -2.59
N VAL A 111 4.34 0.54 -1.83
CA VAL A 111 3.79 -0.83 -1.87
C VAL A 111 2.31 -0.83 -1.46
N LYS A 112 1.97 -0.19 -0.35
CA LYS A 112 0.58 -0.06 0.13
C LYS A 112 -0.31 0.62 -0.90
N ASP A 113 0.18 1.68 -1.53
CA ASP A 113 -0.52 2.37 -2.63
C ASP A 113 -0.73 1.45 -3.83
N GLY A 114 0.29 0.68 -4.22
CA GLY A 114 0.21 -0.30 -5.30
C GLY A 114 -0.83 -1.39 -5.03
N MET A 115 -0.91 -1.89 -3.80
CA MET A 115 -1.91 -2.88 -3.37
C MET A 115 -3.34 -2.34 -3.36
N THR A 116 -3.51 -1.03 -3.37
CA THR A 116 -4.80 -0.33 -3.30
C THR A 116 -5.07 0.57 -4.52
N PHE A 117 -4.44 0.25 -5.66
CA PHE A 117 -4.67 0.89 -6.97
C PHE A 117 -4.32 2.38 -7.01
N GLY A 118 -3.42 2.86 -6.15
CA GLY A 118 -3.04 4.27 -6.06
C GLY A 118 -4.19 5.20 -5.64
N ARG A 119 -5.24 4.66 -5.00
CA ARG A 119 -6.43 5.42 -4.63
C ARG A 119 -6.12 6.59 -3.72
N LEU A 120 -5.23 6.43 -2.75
CA LEU A 120 -4.88 7.50 -1.81
C LEU A 120 -4.41 8.76 -2.55
N LYS A 121 -3.38 8.63 -3.39
CA LYS A 121 -2.81 9.78 -4.12
C LYS A 121 -3.81 10.42 -5.06
N ARG A 122 -4.57 9.60 -5.79
CA ARG A 122 -5.59 10.07 -6.74
C ARG A 122 -6.72 10.80 -6.04
N ASP A 123 -7.27 10.22 -4.98
CA ASP A 123 -8.44 10.77 -4.29
C ASP A 123 -8.04 12.02 -3.47
N TYR A 124 -6.82 12.05 -2.90
CA TYR A 124 -6.28 13.25 -2.24
C TYR A 124 -6.10 14.40 -3.23
N LYS A 125 -5.44 14.15 -4.37
CA LYS A 125 -5.27 15.15 -5.43
C LYS A 125 -6.63 15.70 -5.89
N ALA A 126 -7.60 14.82 -6.17
CA ALA A 126 -8.94 15.21 -6.59
C ALA A 126 -9.64 16.10 -5.54
N GLN A 127 -9.48 15.80 -4.25
CA GLN A 127 -10.07 16.59 -3.16
C GLN A 127 -9.46 18.01 -3.10
N LEU A 128 -8.12 18.11 -3.22
CA LEU A 128 -7.44 19.41 -3.23
C LEU A 128 -7.80 20.26 -4.47
N GLU A 129 -7.92 19.61 -5.62
CA GLU A 129 -8.35 20.29 -6.84
C GLU A 129 -9.82 20.73 -6.80
N MET A 130 -10.69 19.90 -6.17
CA MET A 130 -12.10 20.21 -6.03
C MET A 130 -12.32 21.42 -5.12
N ILE A 131 -11.61 21.49 -3.99
CA ILE A 131 -11.75 22.55 -2.98
C ILE A 131 -10.38 23.21 -2.73
N PRO A 132 -9.95 24.17 -3.58
CA PRO A 132 -8.66 24.82 -3.42
C PRO A 132 -8.52 25.66 -2.14
N SER A 133 -9.64 26.03 -1.53
CA SER A 133 -9.71 26.84 -0.31
C SER A 133 -9.52 26.05 0.99
N LEU A 134 -9.28 24.72 0.93
CA LEU A 134 -9.00 23.94 2.13
C LEU A 134 -7.80 24.50 2.88
N THR A 135 -7.94 24.65 4.19
CA THR A 135 -6.83 25.00 5.09
C THR A 135 -5.81 23.85 5.17
N ASP A 136 -4.61 24.13 5.65
CA ASP A 136 -3.60 23.09 5.80
C ASP A 136 -4.00 22.01 6.84
N GLU A 137 -4.74 22.41 7.89
CA GLU A 137 -5.33 21.47 8.85
C GLU A 137 -6.35 20.53 8.17
N GLU A 138 -7.21 21.10 7.32
CA GLU A 138 -8.22 20.29 6.60
C GLU A 138 -7.59 19.36 5.58
N LYS A 139 -6.56 19.81 4.85
CA LYS A 139 -5.77 18.95 3.96
C LYS A 139 -5.11 17.81 4.73
N ALA A 140 -4.52 18.09 5.88
CA ALA A 140 -3.91 17.08 6.75
C ALA A 140 -4.96 16.06 7.23
N GLN A 141 -6.14 16.51 7.67
CA GLN A 141 -7.21 15.62 8.12
C GLN A 141 -7.74 14.72 7.00
N VAL A 142 -7.91 15.27 5.79
CA VAL A 142 -8.29 14.48 4.60
C VAL A 142 -7.23 13.39 4.30
N LEU A 143 -5.95 13.75 4.37
CA LEU A 143 -4.86 12.81 4.14
C LEU A 143 -4.83 11.69 5.20
N ILE A 144 -5.04 12.02 6.48
CA ILE A 144 -5.13 11.04 7.58
C ILE A 144 -6.24 10.04 7.30
N TRP A 145 -7.44 10.50 6.92
CA TRP A 145 -8.56 9.60 6.62
C TRP A 145 -8.35 8.75 5.37
N LEU A 146 -7.67 9.25 4.36
CA LEU A 146 -7.31 8.45 3.19
C LEU A 146 -6.25 7.39 3.52
N ARG A 147 -5.31 7.69 4.41
CA ARG A 147 -4.37 6.69 4.94
C ARG A 147 -5.10 5.61 5.73
N GLU A 148 -6.03 5.98 6.61
CA GLU A 148 -6.86 5.03 7.35
C GLU A 148 -7.69 4.15 6.41
N ALA A 149 -8.32 4.73 5.38
CA ALA A 149 -9.03 3.99 4.33
C ALA A 149 -8.13 2.99 3.60
N ARG A 150 -6.88 3.37 3.32
CA ARG A 150 -5.88 2.51 2.68
C ARG A 150 -5.54 1.30 3.56
N GLU A 151 -5.32 1.49 4.85
CA GLU A 151 -5.00 0.39 5.76
C GLU A 151 -6.13 -0.66 5.79
N TYR A 152 -7.40 -0.25 5.88
CA TYR A 152 -8.53 -1.17 5.75
C TYR A 152 -8.64 -1.81 4.36
N ALA A 153 -8.40 -1.04 3.30
CA ALA A 153 -8.45 -1.54 1.93
C ALA A 153 -7.38 -2.59 1.63
N MET A 154 -6.22 -2.52 2.28
CA MET A 154 -5.16 -3.51 2.11
C MET A 154 -5.58 -4.90 2.54
N ASP A 155 -6.43 -5.02 3.54
CA ASP A 155 -6.91 -6.29 4.09
C ASP A 155 -8.20 -6.79 3.44
N ALA A 156 -8.77 -6.03 2.51
CA ALA A 156 -10.00 -6.41 1.82
C ALA A 156 -9.77 -7.50 0.76
N ALA A 157 -10.78 -8.38 0.60
CA ALA A 157 -10.72 -9.58 -0.23
C ALA A 157 -10.44 -9.30 -1.72
N ASP A 158 -11.11 -8.31 -2.27
CA ASP A 158 -11.16 -8.05 -3.71
C ASP A 158 -11.12 -6.55 -4.05
N SER A 159 -11.08 -6.25 -5.34
CA SER A 159 -11.06 -4.88 -5.84
C SER A 159 -12.28 -4.06 -5.39
N LYS A 160 -13.48 -4.65 -5.42
CA LYS A 160 -14.72 -3.99 -5.02
C LYS A 160 -14.70 -3.61 -3.54
N SER A 161 -14.29 -4.53 -2.69
CA SER A 161 -14.16 -4.30 -1.24
C SER A 161 -13.07 -3.27 -0.91
N LYS A 162 -11.96 -3.25 -1.67
CA LYS A 162 -10.93 -2.21 -1.56
C LYS A 162 -11.49 -0.82 -1.89
N HIS A 163 -12.24 -0.70 -2.98
CA HIS A 163 -12.88 0.56 -3.37
C HIS A 163 -13.92 1.02 -2.34
N PHE A 164 -14.69 0.11 -1.77
CA PHE A 164 -15.68 0.42 -0.74
C PHE A 164 -15.08 1.20 0.44
N TRP A 165 -13.90 0.84 0.92
CA TRP A 165 -13.25 1.55 2.02
C TRP A 165 -12.94 3.00 1.67
N PHE A 166 -12.37 3.27 0.51
CA PHE A 166 -12.14 4.65 0.06
C PHE A 166 -13.44 5.43 -0.13
N ASP A 167 -14.47 4.80 -0.66
CA ASP A 167 -15.78 5.45 -0.85
C ASP A 167 -16.46 5.78 0.48
N LYS A 168 -16.35 4.88 1.47
CA LYS A 168 -16.81 5.12 2.85
C LYS A 168 -16.13 6.35 3.47
N TYR A 169 -14.80 6.44 3.34
CA TYR A 169 -14.04 7.57 3.88
C TYR A 169 -14.25 8.86 3.09
N ARG A 170 -14.51 8.78 1.81
CA ARG A 170 -14.96 9.93 1.02
C ARG A 170 -16.30 10.47 1.55
N GLY A 171 -17.23 9.61 1.88
CA GLY A 171 -18.49 10.00 2.54
C GLY A 171 -18.26 10.71 3.87
N ARG A 172 -17.37 10.17 4.73
CA ARG A 172 -16.96 10.80 5.99
C ARG A 172 -16.35 12.19 5.77
N THR A 173 -15.42 12.31 4.83
CA THR A 173 -14.78 13.58 4.45
C THR A 173 -15.79 14.60 3.99
N ASN A 174 -16.70 14.22 3.09
CA ASN A 174 -17.73 15.10 2.57
C ASN A 174 -18.66 15.63 3.66
N ASN A 175 -19.13 14.75 4.54
CA ASN A 175 -19.99 15.17 5.68
C ASN A 175 -19.27 16.16 6.60
N TRP A 176 -18.01 15.92 6.90
CA TRP A 176 -17.20 16.78 7.75
C TRP A 176 -16.93 18.15 7.12
N LEU A 177 -16.62 18.21 5.82
CA LEU A 177 -16.43 19.47 5.10
C LEU A 177 -17.74 20.26 4.97
N SER A 178 -18.86 19.58 4.71
CA SER A 178 -20.18 20.23 4.69
C SER A 178 -20.53 20.86 6.04
N ALA A 179 -20.24 20.17 7.15
CA ALA A 179 -20.43 20.73 8.50
C ALA A 179 -19.53 21.93 8.80
N ARG A 180 -18.44 22.12 8.05
CA ARG A 180 -17.54 23.29 8.12
C ARG A 180 -17.96 24.44 7.17
N GLY A 181 -19.09 24.28 6.46
CA GLY A 181 -19.66 25.32 5.60
C GLY A 181 -19.29 25.24 4.13
N TYR A 182 -18.58 24.18 3.69
CA TYR A 182 -18.31 23.98 2.27
C TYR A 182 -19.57 23.52 1.52
N ASP A 183 -19.94 24.24 0.45
CA ASP A 183 -20.94 23.79 -0.52
C ASP A 183 -20.31 22.83 -1.52
N LEU A 184 -20.30 21.54 -1.20
CA LEU A 184 -19.63 20.54 -2.02
C LEU A 184 -20.22 20.39 -3.43
N LYS A 185 -21.50 20.73 -3.63
CA LYS A 185 -22.11 20.74 -4.95
C LYS A 185 -21.50 21.85 -5.81
N LYS A 186 -21.47 23.05 -5.29
CA LYS A 186 -20.88 24.22 -5.93
C LYS A 186 -19.38 24.05 -6.19
N GLU A 187 -18.64 23.52 -5.21
CA GLU A 187 -17.21 23.25 -5.37
C GLU A 187 -16.94 22.25 -6.49
N ARG A 188 -17.75 21.19 -6.59
CA ARG A 188 -17.66 20.21 -7.68
C ARG A 188 -17.99 20.83 -9.05
N GLU A 189 -19.03 21.64 -9.14
CA GLU A 189 -19.40 22.33 -10.38
C GLU A 189 -18.26 23.26 -10.83
N ASN A 190 -17.70 24.05 -9.92
CA ASN A 190 -16.55 24.91 -10.17
C ASN A 190 -15.32 24.12 -10.62
N TRP A 191 -15.04 22.98 -10.00
CA TRP A 191 -13.93 22.09 -10.38
C TRP A 191 -14.10 21.56 -11.79
N MET A 192 -15.30 21.06 -12.14
CA MET A 192 -15.58 20.55 -13.49
C MET A 192 -15.40 21.64 -14.54
N LYS A 193 -15.84 22.87 -14.26
CA LYS A 193 -15.63 24.02 -15.14
C LYS A 193 -14.13 24.32 -15.32
N ARG A 194 -13.33 24.34 -14.26
CA ARG A 194 -11.87 24.51 -14.35
C ARG A 194 -11.20 23.45 -15.23
N ILE A 195 -11.62 22.18 -15.10
CA ILE A 195 -11.12 21.10 -15.95
C ILE A 195 -11.48 21.30 -17.42
N GLU A 196 -12.71 21.73 -17.70
CA GLU A 196 -13.17 21.99 -19.06
C GLU A 196 -12.42 23.15 -19.72
N ASP A 197 -12.26 24.25 -18.98
CA ASP A 197 -11.54 25.43 -19.46
C ASP A 197 -10.04 25.14 -19.72
N ALA A 198 -9.43 24.26 -18.92
CA ALA A 198 -8.04 23.81 -19.12
C ALA A 198 -7.86 22.95 -20.39
N LYS A 199 -8.89 22.22 -20.83
CA LYS A 199 -8.87 21.42 -22.09
C LYS A 199 -9.00 22.26 -23.37
N LYS A 200 -9.48 23.51 -23.24
CA LYS A 200 -9.69 24.42 -24.39
C LYS A 200 -8.45 25.24 -24.72
N LYS A 201 -7.44 25.22 -23.84
CA LYS A 201 -6.13 25.88 -24.00
C LYS A 201 -5.09 24.93 -24.57
#